data_e87966ac6e33a792e8cef3e53ebb2cbb
#
_entry.id   e87966ac6e33a792e8cef3e53ebb2cbb
#
_cell.length_a   1.000
_cell.length_b   1.000
_cell.length_c   1.000
_cell.angle_alpha   90.00
_cell.angle_beta   90.00
_cell.angle_gamma   90.00
#
_symmetry.space_group_name_H-M   'P 1'
#
loop_
_entity.id
_entity.type
_entity.pdbx_description
1 polymer ?
#
loop_
_entity_poly.entity_id
_entity_poly.type
_entity_poly.pdbx_seq_one_letter_code
_entity_poly.pdbx_strand_id
1 'polypeptide(L)'
;SRIVNKKILKKMKNFKSRYFEDYNHGEVIKHSVPRTITDGDVSIYLSTTGSRFALNYSNKFSKELGFKKQPIDDILLFHMVFGRTVPDLSLNAIANLGYAAVKFYKPVFVGDTVTAESEIIGLKENSNGKTGTVYVKSVGTNQNGEIVLSYYRCLLYTSDAADDGVGV
;
A
#
# COMPACT_ATOMS: atom_id res chain seq x y z
N SER A 1 -16.90 -7.58 -28.28
CA SER A 1 -17.59 -7.62 -26.99
C SER A 1 -16.57 -7.89 -25.88
N ARG A 2 -16.40 -6.95 -25.00
CA ARG A 2 -15.49 -7.12 -23.83
C ARG A 2 -16.17 -8.08 -22.84
N ILE A 3 -15.79 -9.35 -22.90
CA ILE A 3 -16.21 -10.31 -21.88
C ILE A 3 -15.37 -10.00 -20.63
N VAL A 4 -15.88 -9.14 -19.78
CA VAL A 4 -15.29 -8.95 -18.46
C VAL A 4 -15.66 -10.17 -17.63
N ASN A 5 -14.67 -10.91 -17.16
CA ASN A 5 -14.88 -12.11 -16.37
C ASN A 5 -15.63 -11.73 -15.06
N LYS A 6 -16.91 -12.12 -14.97
CA LYS A 6 -17.78 -11.84 -13.83
C LYS A 6 -17.19 -12.30 -12.49
N LYS A 7 -16.32 -13.33 -12.51
CA LYS A 7 -15.63 -13.86 -11.32
C LYS A 7 -14.57 -12.89 -10.81
N ILE A 8 -13.88 -12.19 -11.72
CA ILE A 8 -12.91 -11.12 -11.39
C ILE A 8 -13.64 -9.90 -10.84
N LEU A 9 -14.73 -9.48 -11.51
CA LEU A 9 -15.56 -8.35 -11.04
C LEU A 9 -16.18 -8.62 -9.66
N LYS A 10 -16.63 -9.86 -9.38
CA LYS A 10 -17.16 -10.23 -8.06
C LYS A 10 -16.08 -10.17 -6.98
N LYS A 11 -14.83 -10.53 -7.32
CA LYS A 11 -13.67 -10.41 -6.43
C LYS A 11 -13.30 -8.95 -6.15
N MET A 12 -13.50 -8.05 -7.11
CA MET A 12 -13.22 -6.61 -6.97
C MET A 12 -14.31 -5.84 -6.22
N LYS A 13 -15.53 -6.39 -6.08
CA LYS A 13 -16.67 -5.72 -5.44
C LYS A 13 -16.80 -5.99 -3.93
N ASN A 14 -16.01 -6.88 -3.37
CA ASN A 14 -16.07 -7.21 -1.94
C ASN A 14 -15.04 -6.40 -1.14
N PHE A 15 -15.07 -5.07 -1.27
CA PHE A 15 -14.46 -4.22 -0.26
C PHE A 15 -15.37 -4.24 0.97
N LYS A 16 -15.06 -5.12 1.91
CA LYS A 16 -15.73 -5.13 3.20
C LYS A 16 -15.00 -4.09 4.05
N SER A 17 -15.69 -3.00 4.36
CA SER A 17 -15.26 -2.08 5.41
C SER A 17 -15.04 -2.89 6.68
N ARG A 18 -13.89 -2.72 7.35
CA ARG A 18 -13.52 -3.46 8.55
C ARG A 18 -13.43 -2.52 9.74
N TYR A 19 -13.93 -2.99 10.86
CA TYR A 19 -13.74 -2.40 12.18
C TYR A 19 -12.66 -3.15 12.96
N PHE A 20 -12.34 -2.70 14.17
CA PHE A 20 -11.29 -3.31 14.97
C PHE A 20 -11.49 -4.81 15.19
N GLU A 21 -12.73 -5.24 15.46
CA GLU A 21 -13.12 -6.61 15.76
C GLU A 21 -13.02 -7.57 14.55
N ASP A 22 -12.97 -7.03 13.36
CA ASP A 22 -12.87 -7.83 12.12
C ASP A 22 -11.44 -8.34 11.84
N TYR A 23 -10.45 -7.92 12.63
CA TYR A 23 -9.05 -8.30 12.44
C TYR A 23 -8.65 -9.44 13.36
N ASN A 24 -7.85 -10.37 12.83
CA ASN A 24 -7.27 -11.45 13.58
C ASN A 24 -5.73 -11.39 13.53
N HIS A 25 -5.07 -11.63 14.65
CA HIS A 25 -3.61 -11.73 14.68
C HIS A 25 -3.12 -12.86 13.78
N GLY A 26 -2.11 -12.59 12.95
CA GLY A 26 -1.58 -13.54 11.98
C GLY A 26 -2.38 -13.63 10.67
N GLU A 27 -3.49 -12.90 10.54
CA GLU A 27 -4.23 -12.84 9.27
C GLU A 27 -3.39 -12.21 8.18
N VAL A 28 -3.37 -12.84 7.00
CA VAL A 28 -2.69 -12.33 5.80
C VAL A 28 -3.73 -11.89 4.78
N ILE A 29 -3.70 -10.61 4.43
CA ILE A 29 -4.60 -9.98 3.45
C ILE A 29 -3.83 -9.79 2.14
N LYS A 30 -4.25 -10.50 1.09
CA LYS A 30 -3.73 -10.33 -0.27
C LYS A 30 -4.54 -9.28 -1.01
N HIS A 31 -3.91 -8.16 -1.34
CA HIS A 31 -4.56 -7.05 -2.03
C HIS A 31 -4.73 -7.37 -3.51
N SER A 32 -5.98 -7.40 -3.97
CA SER A 32 -6.37 -8.08 -5.21
C SER A 32 -6.04 -7.34 -6.51
N VAL A 33 -5.73 -6.05 -6.44
CA VAL A 33 -5.56 -5.20 -7.65
C VAL A 33 -4.09 -4.80 -7.82
N PRO A 34 -3.36 -5.40 -8.77
CA PRO A 34 -2.01 -4.98 -9.10
C PRO A 34 -2.01 -3.58 -9.75
N ARG A 35 -0.88 -2.88 -9.66
CA ARG A 35 -0.69 -1.57 -10.28
C ARG A 35 0.56 -1.57 -11.16
N THR A 36 0.39 -1.32 -12.45
CA THR A 36 1.51 -1.04 -13.36
C THR A 36 1.92 0.42 -13.26
N ILE A 37 3.21 0.65 -13.12
CA ILE A 37 3.80 1.98 -13.03
C ILE A 37 3.98 2.54 -14.43
N THR A 38 3.56 3.79 -14.63
CA THR A 38 3.59 4.49 -15.91
C THR A 38 4.55 5.68 -15.90
N ASP A 39 4.95 6.16 -17.07
CA ASP A 39 5.71 7.42 -17.21
C ASP A 39 4.94 8.62 -16.64
N GLY A 40 3.59 8.60 -16.76
CA GLY A 40 2.73 9.62 -16.18
C GLY A 40 2.84 9.70 -14.66
N ASP A 41 2.86 8.54 -13.99
CA ASP A 41 3.02 8.48 -12.53
C ASP A 41 4.34 9.13 -12.09
N VAL A 42 5.44 8.81 -12.77
CA VAL A 42 6.77 9.36 -12.48
C VAL A 42 6.82 10.87 -12.75
N SER A 43 6.31 11.31 -13.90
CA SER A 43 6.33 12.71 -14.31
C SER A 43 5.54 13.61 -13.34
N ILE A 44 4.33 13.19 -12.96
CA ILE A 44 3.50 13.92 -12.01
C ILE A 44 4.16 13.95 -10.64
N TYR A 45 4.70 12.82 -10.18
CA TYR A 45 5.35 12.74 -8.87
C TYR A 45 6.57 13.67 -8.79
N LEU A 46 7.48 13.60 -9.75
CA LEU A 46 8.68 14.45 -9.78
C LEU A 46 8.33 15.94 -9.86
N SER A 47 7.31 16.30 -10.65
CA SER A 47 6.88 17.69 -10.81
C SER A 47 6.24 18.25 -9.53
N THR A 48 5.43 17.44 -8.83
CA THR A 48 4.67 17.88 -7.64
C THR A 48 5.53 17.91 -6.38
N THR A 49 6.42 16.92 -6.22
CA THR A 49 7.24 16.79 -5.01
C THR A 49 8.56 17.54 -5.09
N GLY A 50 8.99 17.93 -6.29
CA GLY A 50 10.29 18.56 -6.51
C GLY A 50 11.45 17.63 -6.17
N SER A 51 11.28 16.31 -6.28
CA SER A 51 12.36 15.33 -6.06
C SER A 51 13.58 15.67 -6.90
N ARG A 52 14.74 15.73 -6.25
CA ARG A 52 16.01 16.17 -6.88
C ARG A 52 17.11 15.11 -6.85
N PHE A 53 16.76 13.88 -6.52
CA PHE A 53 17.74 12.79 -6.56
C PHE A 53 17.99 12.37 -8.02
N ALA A 54 19.16 12.72 -8.55
CA ALA A 54 19.47 12.61 -9.97
C ALA A 54 19.26 11.21 -10.58
N LEU A 55 19.40 10.16 -9.79
CA LEU A 55 19.12 8.79 -10.20
C LEU A 55 17.69 8.61 -10.72
N ASN A 56 16.72 9.34 -10.14
CA ASN A 56 15.29 9.17 -10.43
C ASN A 56 14.75 10.12 -11.51
N TYR A 57 15.54 11.09 -11.99
CA TYR A 57 15.09 12.01 -13.04
C TYR A 57 16.08 12.21 -14.22
N SER A 58 17.25 11.60 -14.17
CA SER A 58 18.26 11.72 -15.23
C SER A 58 18.64 10.34 -15.79
N ASN A 59 18.15 10.03 -16.98
CA ASN A 59 18.54 8.79 -17.69
C ASN A 59 20.04 8.70 -17.94
N LYS A 60 20.71 9.84 -18.19
CA LYS A 60 22.18 9.88 -18.38
C LYS A 60 22.87 9.45 -17.09
N PHE A 61 22.52 10.08 -15.98
CA PHE A 61 23.10 9.78 -14.67
C PHE A 61 22.85 8.32 -14.24
N SER A 62 21.63 7.82 -14.44
CA SER A 62 21.29 6.43 -14.13
C SER A 62 22.15 5.44 -14.91
N LYS A 63 22.39 5.71 -16.20
CA LYS A 63 23.26 4.87 -17.04
C LYS A 63 24.72 4.92 -16.60
N GLU A 64 25.23 6.07 -16.19
CA GLU A 64 26.58 6.23 -15.65
C GLU A 64 26.78 5.42 -14.35
N LEU A 65 25.72 5.24 -13.57
CA LEU A 65 25.70 4.37 -12.39
C LEU A 65 25.45 2.88 -12.70
N GLY A 66 25.34 2.51 -13.98
CA GLY A 66 25.18 1.10 -14.41
C GLY A 66 23.75 0.60 -14.51
N PHE A 67 22.74 1.45 -14.35
CA PHE A 67 21.36 1.06 -14.57
C PHE A 67 21.03 1.03 -16.06
N LYS A 68 20.27 0.01 -16.51
CA LYS A 68 19.79 -0.07 -17.91
C LYS A 68 18.81 1.05 -18.25
N LYS A 69 18.00 1.46 -17.29
CA LYS A 69 17.05 2.58 -17.37
C LYS A 69 16.90 3.24 -16.00
N GLN A 70 16.32 4.41 -15.98
CA GLN A 70 16.07 5.19 -14.78
C GLN A 70 15.10 4.45 -13.84
N PRO A 71 15.47 4.16 -12.58
CA PRO A 71 14.53 3.66 -11.58
C PRO A 71 13.57 4.77 -11.14
N ILE A 72 12.40 4.39 -10.66
CA ILE A 72 11.47 5.32 -10.05
C ILE A 72 11.94 5.76 -8.66
N ASP A 73 11.39 6.86 -8.16
CA ASP A 73 11.62 7.32 -6.79
C ASP A 73 11.06 6.30 -5.77
N ASP A 74 11.83 6.02 -4.72
CA ASP A 74 11.47 5.03 -3.69
C ASP A 74 10.18 5.41 -2.95
N ILE A 75 9.95 6.70 -2.71
CA ILE A 75 8.73 7.15 -2.04
C ILE A 75 7.52 7.09 -2.99
N LEU A 76 7.72 7.26 -4.29
CA LEU A 76 6.68 6.94 -5.27
C LEU A 76 6.32 5.46 -5.20
N LEU A 77 7.31 4.55 -5.16
CA LEU A 77 7.07 3.12 -4.99
C LEU A 77 6.29 2.85 -3.69
N PHE A 78 6.68 3.49 -2.59
CA PHE A 78 5.94 3.38 -1.33
C PHE A 78 4.47 3.76 -1.50
N HIS A 79 4.16 4.89 -2.13
CA HIS A 79 2.79 5.33 -2.37
C HIS A 79 2.01 4.37 -3.28
N MET A 80 2.67 3.78 -4.29
CA MET A 80 2.03 2.82 -5.20
C MET A 80 1.64 1.53 -4.47
N VAL A 81 2.52 0.99 -3.61
CA VAL A 81 2.26 -0.20 -2.80
C VAL A 81 1.24 0.10 -1.71
N PHE A 82 1.43 1.20 -0.97
CA PHE A 82 0.51 1.66 0.08
C PHE A 82 -0.92 1.81 -0.44
N GLY A 83 -1.10 2.47 -1.58
CA GLY A 83 -2.42 2.68 -2.17
C GLY A 83 -3.17 1.38 -2.50
N ARG A 84 -2.46 0.25 -2.70
CA ARG A 84 -3.10 -1.07 -2.90
C ARG A 84 -3.72 -1.62 -1.63
N THR A 85 -3.19 -1.23 -0.48
CA THR A 85 -3.63 -1.76 0.82
C THR A 85 -4.85 -1.02 1.40
N VAL A 86 -5.11 0.20 0.96
CA VAL A 86 -6.15 1.08 1.53
C VAL A 86 -7.56 0.48 1.46
N PRO A 87 -8.03 -0.03 0.30
CA PRO A 87 -9.41 -0.52 0.19
C PRO A 87 -9.75 -1.69 1.11
N ASP A 88 -8.77 -2.57 1.35
CA ASP A 88 -8.99 -3.81 2.12
C ASP A 88 -8.60 -3.68 3.59
N LEU A 89 -7.77 -2.67 3.91
CA LEU A 89 -7.16 -2.59 5.23
C LEU A 89 -7.50 -1.30 5.97
N SER A 90 -7.51 -0.14 5.33
CA SER A 90 -7.60 1.12 6.08
C SER A 90 -8.72 2.05 5.63
N LEU A 91 -9.69 1.55 4.89
CA LEU A 91 -10.80 2.38 4.40
C LEU A 91 -11.59 3.03 5.55
N ASN A 92 -11.83 2.29 6.64
CA ASN A 92 -12.54 2.74 7.84
C ASN A 92 -11.60 3.12 9.00
N ALA A 93 -10.27 3.16 8.78
CA ALA A 93 -9.38 3.60 9.83
C ALA A 93 -9.62 5.08 10.15
N ILE A 94 -9.74 5.42 11.45
CA ILE A 94 -9.84 6.80 11.92
C ILE A 94 -8.54 7.56 11.59
N ALA A 95 -7.40 6.89 11.79
CA ALA A 95 -6.10 7.49 11.57
C ALA A 95 -5.01 6.45 11.29
N ASN A 96 -4.02 6.85 10.49
CA ASN A 96 -2.69 6.25 10.45
C ASN A 96 -1.85 6.92 11.55
N LEU A 97 -1.46 6.16 12.58
CA LEU A 97 -0.69 6.69 13.70
C LEU A 97 0.81 6.75 13.40
N GLY A 98 1.28 6.02 12.39
CA GLY A 98 2.67 6.07 11.97
C GLY A 98 3.11 4.94 11.07
N TYR A 99 4.30 5.13 10.51
CA TYR A 99 5.03 4.15 9.72
C TYR A 99 6.38 3.87 10.35
N ALA A 100 6.88 2.65 10.23
CA ALA A 100 8.17 2.26 10.75
C ALA A 100 8.89 1.27 9.82
N ALA A 101 10.21 1.25 9.91
CA ALA A 101 11.09 0.30 9.23
C ALA A 101 10.76 0.13 7.73
N VAL A 102 10.53 1.25 7.06
CA VAL A 102 10.35 1.26 5.59
C VAL A 102 11.68 0.81 4.97
N LYS A 103 11.64 -0.25 4.16
CA LYS A 103 12.82 -0.83 3.53
C LYS A 103 12.57 -1.11 2.06
N PHE A 104 13.44 -0.59 1.22
CA PHE A 104 13.48 -0.83 -0.22
C PHE A 104 14.53 -1.89 -0.52
N TYR A 105 14.18 -2.89 -1.35
CA TYR A 105 15.04 -4.06 -1.59
C TYR A 105 15.64 -4.07 -2.98
N LYS A 106 14.88 -3.61 -3.97
CA LYS A 106 15.28 -3.63 -5.38
C LYS A 106 14.75 -2.39 -6.08
N PRO A 107 15.51 -1.85 -7.07
CA PRO A 107 15.02 -0.78 -7.92
C PRO A 107 13.81 -1.26 -8.74
N VAL A 108 12.84 -0.37 -8.88
CA VAL A 108 11.62 -0.58 -9.67
C VAL A 108 11.58 0.44 -10.80
N PHE A 109 11.01 0.06 -11.92
CA PHE A 109 11.04 0.83 -13.16
C PHE A 109 9.65 1.04 -13.74
N VAL A 110 9.50 2.05 -14.57
CA VAL A 110 8.30 2.20 -15.42
C VAL A 110 8.08 0.94 -16.22
N GLY A 111 6.84 0.45 -16.22
CA GLY A 111 6.42 -0.81 -16.81
C GLY A 111 6.37 -1.98 -15.82
N ASP A 112 7.00 -1.87 -14.64
CA ASP A 112 6.84 -2.87 -13.59
C ASP A 112 5.44 -2.82 -12.99
N THR A 113 4.95 -3.98 -12.56
CA THR A 113 3.65 -4.12 -11.92
C THR A 113 3.84 -4.56 -10.48
N VAL A 114 3.36 -3.75 -9.54
CA VAL A 114 3.45 -4.04 -8.11
C VAL A 114 2.14 -4.58 -7.55
N THR A 115 2.26 -5.52 -6.63
CA THR A 115 1.19 -6.05 -5.80
C THR A 115 1.54 -5.84 -4.33
N ALA A 116 0.56 -6.02 -3.45
CA ALA A 116 0.77 -5.87 -2.02
C ALA A 116 0.10 -7.01 -1.24
N GLU A 117 0.73 -7.34 -0.11
CA GLU A 117 0.21 -8.27 0.89
C GLU A 117 0.44 -7.65 2.27
N SER A 118 -0.51 -7.81 3.19
CA SER A 118 -0.42 -7.27 4.55
C SER A 118 -0.72 -8.34 5.58
N GLU A 119 0.11 -8.43 6.62
CA GLU A 119 -0.04 -9.32 7.75
C GLU A 119 -0.42 -8.51 8.99
N ILE A 120 -1.43 -8.96 9.74
CA ILE A 120 -1.82 -8.38 11.03
C ILE A 120 -0.90 -8.94 12.11
N ILE A 121 0.03 -8.11 12.57
CA ILE A 121 1.09 -8.53 13.51
C ILE A 121 0.80 -8.17 14.96
N GLY A 122 -0.27 -7.44 15.23
CA GLY A 122 -0.67 -7.08 16.59
C GLY A 122 -2.01 -6.38 16.63
N LEU A 123 -2.73 -6.60 17.72
CA LEU A 123 -4.02 -5.97 18.03
C LEU A 123 -3.95 -5.47 19.46
N LYS A 124 -4.40 -4.24 19.70
CA LYS A 124 -4.47 -3.65 21.03
C LYS A 124 -5.77 -2.89 21.19
N GLU A 125 -6.62 -3.37 22.08
CA GLU A 125 -7.77 -2.60 22.53
C GLU A 125 -7.31 -1.40 23.37
N ASN A 126 -7.87 -0.23 23.11
CA ASN A 126 -7.54 0.97 23.83
C ASN A 126 -8.36 1.09 25.14
N SER A 127 -7.81 1.76 26.13
CA SER A 127 -8.41 1.87 27.47
C SER A 127 -9.77 2.54 27.50
N ASN A 128 -10.15 3.24 26.42
CA ASN A 128 -11.48 3.87 26.31
C ASN A 128 -12.61 2.86 25.95
N GLY A 129 -12.28 1.60 25.61
CA GLY A 129 -13.22 0.57 25.22
C GLY A 129 -14.02 0.84 23.93
N LYS A 130 -13.64 1.89 23.18
CA LYS A 130 -14.34 2.35 21.97
C LYS A 130 -13.48 2.30 20.72
N THR A 131 -12.19 2.13 20.90
CA THR A 131 -11.21 2.13 19.80
C THR A 131 -10.18 1.02 20.00
N GLY A 132 -9.60 0.59 18.91
CA GLY A 132 -8.50 -0.35 18.92
C GLY A 132 -7.40 0.03 17.93
N THR A 133 -6.21 -0.45 18.17
CA THR A 133 -5.04 -0.23 17.35
C THR A 133 -4.63 -1.52 16.67
N VAL A 134 -4.48 -1.48 15.35
CA VAL A 134 -4.05 -2.61 14.51
C VAL A 134 -2.65 -2.34 14.01
N TYR A 135 -1.73 -3.25 14.31
CA TYR A 135 -0.36 -3.21 13.81
C TYR A 135 -0.22 -4.13 12.60
N VAL A 136 0.35 -3.61 11.53
CA VAL A 136 0.37 -4.26 10.24
C VAL A 136 1.77 -4.23 9.65
N LYS A 137 2.23 -5.36 9.11
CA LYS A 137 3.38 -5.44 8.21
C LYS A 137 2.89 -5.58 6.79
N SER A 138 3.29 -4.69 5.90
CA SER A 138 2.96 -4.76 4.48
C SER A 138 4.21 -5.03 3.64
N VAL A 139 4.05 -5.85 2.60
CA VAL A 139 5.09 -6.21 1.66
C VAL A 139 4.60 -5.93 0.24
N GLY A 140 5.41 -5.24 -0.54
CA GLY A 140 5.20 -5.04 -1.97
C GLY A 140 6.08 -5.98 -2.78
N THR A 141 5.53 -6.57 -3.83
CA THR A 141 6.27 -7.42 -4.77
C THR A 141 6.08 -6.93 -6.20
N ASN A 142 7.07 -7.19 -7.07
CA ASN A 142 6.96 -6.93 -8.50
C ASN A 142 6.28 -8.12 -9.23
N GLN A 143 6.16 -8.02 -10.55
CA GLN A 143 5.55 -9.04 -11.41
C GLN A 143 6.29 -10.39 -11.39
N ASN A 144 7.53 -10.44 -10.94
CA ASN A 144 8.35 -11.65 -10.81
C ASN A 144 8.23 -12.31 -9.42
N GLY A 145 7.40 -11.74 -8.52
CA GLY A 145 7.29 -12.20 -7.13
C GLY A 145 8.45 -11.76 -6.23
N GLU A 146 9.31 -10.87 -6.70
CA GLU A 146 10.43 -10.36 -5.92
C GLU A 146 9.98 -9.24 -4.98
N ILE A 147 10.39 -9.30 -3.71
CA ILE A 147 10.11 -8.24 -2.74
C ILE A 147 10.84 -6.97 -3.15
N VAL A 148 10.11 -5.87 -3.30
CA VAL A 148 10.65 -4.56 -3.64
C VAL A 148 10.56 -3.56 -2.48
N LEU A 149 9.57 -3.75 -1.58
CA LEU A 149 9.30 -2.87 -0.45
C LEU A 149 8.74 -3.66 0.72
N SER A 150 9.11 -3.30 1.96
CA SER A 150 8.34 -3.64 3.15
C SER A 150 8.26 -2.47 4.11
N TYR A 151 7.20 -2.43 4.90
CA TYR A 151 7.02 -1.42 5.95
C TYR A 151 6.03 -1.90 7.01
N TYR A 152 6.09 -1.27 8.16
CA TYR A 152 5.14 -1.44 9.26
C TYR A 152 4.28 -0.19 9.39
N ARG A 153 3.04 -0.36 9.80
CA ARG A 153 2.16 0.74 10.14
C ARG A 153 1.24 0.43 11.32
N CYS A 154 0.77 1.48 11.94
CA CYS A 154 -0.14 1.44 13.07
C CYS A 154 -1.41 2.18 12.69
N LEU A 155 -2.55 1.51 12.80
CA LEU A 155 -3.86 2.01 12.40
C LEU A 155 -4.79 2.09 13.60
N LEU A 156 -5.52 3.20 13.72
CA LEU A 156 -6.55 3.39 14.73
C LEU A 156 -7.92 3.16 14.11
N TYR A 157 -8.74 2.33 14.77
CA TYR A 157 -10.11 2.05 14.38
C TYR A 157 -11.09 2.32 15.52
N THR A 158 -12.35 2.64 15.19
CA THR A 158 -13.48 2.46 16.11
C THR A 158 -13.79 0.99 16.29
N SER A 159 -14.44 0.65 17.41
CA SER A 159 -15.21 -0.59 17.52
C SER A 159 -16.53 -0.43 16.75
N ASP A 160 -17.05 -1.55 16.23
CA ASP A 160 -18.34 -1.58 15.51
C ASP A 160 -19.48 -0.98 16.39
N ALA A 161 -19.51 -1.37 17.67
CA ALA A 161 -20.47 -0.84 18.64
C ALA A 161 -20.36 0.66 18.95
N ALA A 162 -19.23 1.30 18.61
CA ALA A 162 -19.02 2.74 18.82
C ALA A 162 -19.42 3.58 17.61
N ASP A 163 -19.47 2.99 16.42
CA ASP A 163 -19.86 3.65 15.17
C ASP A 163 -21.38 3.88 15.11
N ASP A 164 -22.17 2.99 15.70
CA ASP A 164 -23.63 3.14 15.80
C ASP A 164 -24.09 4.33 16.68
N GLY A 165 -23.17 4.97 17.40
CA GLY A 165 -23.43 6.11 18.29
C GLY A 165 -23.18 7.49 17.66
N VAL A 166 -22.70 7.60 16.42
CA VAL A 166 -22.44 8.85 15.71
C VAL A 166 -23.47 9.07 14.60
N GLY A 167 -24.73 8.93 14.96
CA GLY A 167 -25.85 9.37 14.13
C GLY A 167 -26.16 10.84 14.46
N VAL A 168 -25.80 11.75 13.55
CA VAL A 168 -26.45 13.06 13.43
C VAL A 168 -26.87 13.23 12.00
#